data_627f8820a28e6779a6bdee19e866a62f
#
_entry.id   627f8820a28e6779a6bdee19e866a62f
#
_cell.length_a   1.000
_cell.length_b   1.000
_cell.length_c   1.000
_cell.angle_alpha   90.00
_cell.angle_beta   90.00
_cell.angle_gamma   90.00
#
_symmetry.space_group_name_H-M   'P 1'
#
loop_
_entity.id
_entity.type
_entity.pdbx_description
1 polymer ?
#
loop_
_entity_poly.entity_id
_entity_poly.type
_entity_poly.pdbx_seq_one_letter_code
_entity_poly.pdbx_strand_id
1 'polypeptide(L)'
;MAYGSRVLTETCSFDPYWWRAAPHKQEPAAPPPRNTDVAIIGSGITGLVAALHLARGGRQVTVFEAQEPGYGASTRNAGYVGRTLKHGFGELVEHHGLPFATQIYGELMEAFLAVKQTIESENIACHYRQQGRLLLATSSAMYEAMAREFALREKHLREPFAMVNRAGQLNEIGTDRYFGGVKIEDHAGLHPGLYHQGLLDAARAAGVTIVTHTPVLRTLRDGPGFTAQTPRGPVAARSVIAATNGYSGDAFPWLKHRVMPFDAYQTVSEQMDKERVRQLLPGDRTFIDWNFNVDWVRRVPGDATRIVFGGLTGGRNQDLRIMAERLHIRLLRIFPELSDLRFDHVWTGKCGGTFDLYPHIGCHEGIHYAVGYCFAGVPMGTLFGQKLAWRILGRKGGDSAFDRPMPSNPLYWGNPWFVPYAINWMSRHDR
;
A
#
# COMPACT_ATOMS: atom_id res chain seq x y z
N MET A 1 -17.93 15.24 28.93
CA MET A 1 -16.77 14.56 28.32
C MET A 1 -16.87 14.76 26.81
N ALA A 2 -15.80 15.19 26.15
CA ALA A 2 -15.79 15.32 24.70
C ALA A 2 -16.05 13.95 24.05
N TYR A 3 -16.78 13.90 22.95
CA TYR A 3 -17.16 12.67 22.23
C TYR A 3 -15.93 11.77 21.94
N GLY A 4 -14.76 12.35 21.65
CA GLY A 4 -13.50 11.63 21.40
C GLY A 4 -13.02 10.72 22.53
N SER A 5 -13.37 11.00 23.79
CA SER A 5 -13.03 10.14 24.92
C SER A 5 -13.87 8.85 24.99
N ARG A 6 -14.95 8.74 24.21
CA ARG A 6 -15.86 7.59 24.26
C ARG A 6 -15.48 6.49 23.27
N VAL A 7 -14.79 6.84 22.17
CA VAL A 7 -14.45 5.89 21.10
C VAL A 7 -13.04 5.33 21.21
N LEU A 8 -12.24 5.81 22.16
CA LEU A 8 -10.87 5.36 22.40
C LEU A 8 -10.77 4.63 23.74
N THR A 9 -9.93 3.60 23.82
CA THR A 9 -9.55 3.04 25.12
C THR A 9 -8.66 4.02 25.89
N GLU A 10 -8.56 3.88 27.20
CA GLU A 10 -7.67 4.72 28.04
C GLU A 10 -6.19 4.60 27.62
N THR A 11 -5.81 3.44 27.10
CA THR A 11 -4.45 3.10 26.66
C THR A 11 -4.27 3.18 25.15
N CYS A 12 -5.18 3.87 24.44
CA CYS A 12 -5.13 3.96 22.98
C CYS A 12 -3.80 4.52 22.48
N SER A 13 -3.14 3.78 21.60
CA SER A 13 -1.92 4.21 20.91
C SER A 13 -2.23 4.85 19.56
N PHE A 14 -1.45 5.87 19.19
CA PHE A 14 -1.46 6.50 17.88
C PHE A 14 -0.37 5.98 16.94
N ASP A 15 0.35 4.95 17.38
CA ASP A 15 1.27 4.20 16.53
C ASP A 15 0.54 3.06 15.81
N PRO A 16 1.04 2.61 14.62
CA PRO A 16 0.51 1.44 13.95
C PRO A 16 0.49 0.20 14.84
N TYR A 17 -0.63 -0.48 14.89
CA TYR A 17 -0.76 -1.74 15.63
C TYR A 17 0.30 -2.77 15.24
N TRP A 18 0.72 -2.73 13.99
CA TRP A 18 1.70 -3.65 13.41
C TRP A 18 3.07 -3.59 14.09
N TRP A 19 3.42 -2.45 14.71
CA TRP A 19 4.70 -2.27 15.41
C TRP A 19 4.76 -3.02 16.74
N ARG A 20 3.64 -3.55 17.25
CA ARG A 20 3.66 -4.43 18.44
C ARG A 20 4.36 -5.76 18.16
N ALA A 21 4.14 -6.34 16.96
CA ALA A 21 4.75 -7.60 16.54
C ALA A 21 6.10 -7.39 15.83
N ALA A 22 6.29 -6.22 15.21
CA ALA A 22 7.50 -5.83 14.50
C ALA A 22 7.95 -4.44 14.99
N PRO A 23 8.46 -4.33 16.23
CA PRO A 23 8.87 -3.04 16.78
C PRO A 23 10.11 -2.51 16.07
N HIS A 24 10.18 -1.19 15.91
CA HIS A 24 11.38 -0.55 15.43
C HIS A 24 12.51 -0.76 16.45
N LYS A 25 13.59 -1.39 16.01
CA LYS A 25 14.79 -1.54 16.83
C LYS A 25 15.57 -0.23 16.76
N GLN A 26 15.78 0.42 17.90
CA GLN A 26 16.68 1.56 18.00
C GLN A 26 18.11 1.05 17.86
N GLU A 27 18.60 1.04 16.63
CA GLU A 27 20.00 0.72 16.34
C GLU A 27 20.76 2.03 16.10
N PRO A 28 22.02 2.13 16.60
CA PRO A 28 22.87 3.25 16.24
C PRO A 28 22.98 3.35 14.72
N ALA A 29 22.71 4.52 14.16
CA ALA A 29 22.79 4.70 12.72
C ALA A 29 24.24 4.46 12.25
N ALA A 30 24.46 3.44 11.43
CA ALA A 30 25.74 3.18 10.80
C ALA A 30 26.23 4.42 10.02
N PRO A 31 27.55 4.72 10.01
CA PRO A 31 28.05 5.80 9.18
C PRO A 31 27.78 5.49 7.70
N PRO A 32 27.36 6.48 6.90
CA PRO A 32 27.21 6.26 5.47
C PRO A 32 28.58 5.92 4.85
N PRO A 33 28.64 4.98 3.89
CA PRO A 33 29.87 4.71 3.16
C PRO A 33 30.23 5.92 2.27
N ARG A 34 31.50 6.05 1.88
CA ARG A 34 31.91 7.10 0.93
C ARG A 34 31.35 6.90 -0.47
N ASN A 35 31.16 5.65 -0.88
CA ASN A 35 30.64 5.26 -2.19
C ASN A 35 29.83 3.97 -2.10
N THR A 36 29.00 3.74 -3.10
CA THR A 36 28.20 2.53 -3.28
C THR A 36 27.94 2.31 -4.79
N ASP A 37 27.65 1.08 -5.23
CA ASP A 37 27.20 0.87 -6.61
C ASP A 37 25.80 1.43 -6.81
N VAL A 38 24.89 1.15 -5.86
CA VAL A 38 23.50 1.59 -5.93
C VAL A 38 23.07 2.24 -4.62
N ALA A 39 22.67 3.50 -4.68
CA ALA A 39 22.04 4.21 -3.59
C ALA A 39 20.50 4.09 -3.73
N ILE A 40 19.84 3.54 -2.73
CA ILE A 40 18.37 3.42 -2.69
C ILE A 40 17.85 4.36 -1.61
N ILE A 41 16.92 5.24 -1.97
CA ILE A 41 16.32 6.20 -1.06
C ILE A 41 14.93 5.72 -0.65
N GLY A 42 14.80 5.33 0.61
CA GLY A 42 13.62 4.74 1.23
C GLY A 42 13.73 3.23 1.46
N SER A 43 13.57 2.82 2.71
CA SER A 43 13.62 1.43 3.18
C SER A 43 12.23 0.77 3.25
N GLY A 44 11.28 1.23 2.43
CA GLY A 44 9.98 0.57 2.27
C GLY A 44 10.08 -0.74 1.47
N ILE A 45 8.95 -1.39 1.22
CA ILE A 45 8.88 -2.66 0.46
C ILE A 45 9.66 -2.56 -0.84
N THR A 46 9.41 -1.53 -1.66
CA THR A 46 10.07 -1.35 -2.96
C THR A 46 11.59 -1.26 -2.83
N GLY A 47 12.06 -0.43 -1.90
CA GLY A 47 13.50 -0.23 -1.70
C GLY A 47 14.21 -1.48 -1.18
N LEU A 48 13.60 -2.19 -0.22
CA LEU A 48 14.19 -3.41 0.35
C LEU A 48 14.21 -4.56 -0.66
N VAL A 49 13.12 -4.74 -1.43
CA VAL A 49 13.09 -5.77 -2.48
C VAL A 49 14.13 -5.46 -3.57
N ALA A 50 14.23 -4.20 -4.02
CA ALA A 50 15.26 -3.79 -4.97
C ALA A 50 16.67 -4.05 -4.42
N ALA A 51 16.90 -3.66 -3.16
CA ALA A 51 18.18 -3.85 -2.49
C ALA A 51 18.59 -5.33 -2.41
N LEU A 52 17.66 -6.20 -2.00
CA LEU A 52 17.86 -7.64 -1.91
C LEU A 52 18.28 -8.26 -3.25
N HIS A 53 17.53 -7.94 -4.32
CA HIS A 53 17.84 -8.46 -5.65
C HIS A 53 19.14 -7.92 -6.23
N LEU A 54 19.47 -6.66 -5.98
CA LEU A 54 20.73 -6.04 -6.42
C LEU A 54 21.94 -6.62 -5.68
N ALA A 55 21.84 -6.79 -4.36
CA ALA A 55 22.90 -7.38 -3.56
C ALA A 55 23.20 -8.82 -3.98
N ARG A 56 22.16 -9.65 -4.19
CA ARG A 56 22.28 -10.99 -4.76
C ARG A 56 22.79 -10.99 -6.20
N GLY A 57 22.63 -9.88 -6.91
CA GLY A 57 23.23 -9.66 -8.23
C GLY A 57 24.68 -9.17 -8.17
N GLY A 58 25.32 -9.16 -7.00
CA GLY A 58 26.72 -8.79 -6.81
C GLY A 58 26.98 -7.27 -6.76
N ARG A 59 25.94 -6.45 -6.54
CA ARG A 59 26.09 -4.99 -6.37
C ARG A 59 26.29 -4.62 -4.91
N GLN A 60 27.16 -3.66 -4.64
CA GLN A 60 27.24 -3.02 -3.34
C GLN A 60 26.06 -2.03 -3.22
N VAL A 61 25.17 -2.28 -2.26
CA VAL A 61 23.91 -1.52 -2.11
C VAL A 61 23.88 -0.82 -0.76
N THR A 62 23.52 0.47 -0.79
CA THR A 62 23.24 1.26 0.41
C THR A 62 21.82 1.79 0.33
N VAL A 63 21.01 1.49 1.34
CA VAL A 63 19.66 2.04 1.52
C VAL A 63 19.72 3.16 2.53
N PHE A 64 19.26 4.34 2.14
CA PHE A 64 19.14 5.51 3.00
C PHE A 64 17.70 5.64 3.49
N GLU A 65 17.53 5.73 4.80
CA GLU A 65 16.22 5.91 5.44
C GLU A 65 16.26 7.16 6.32
N ALA A 66 15.24 8.00 6.16
CA ALA A 66 15.15 9.26 6.91
C ALA A 66 14.78 9.07 8.39
N GLN A 67 14.07 7.99 8.67
CA GLN A 67 13.56 7.60 9.99
C GLN A 67 14.02 6.17 10.33
N GLU A 68 13.18 5.43 11.06
CA GLU A 68 13.36 3.99 11.24
C GLU A 68 12.92 3.21 9.97
N PRO A 69 13.55 2.05 9.69
CA PRO A 69 13.13 1.23 8.57
C PRO A 69 11.66 0.86 8.65
N GLY A 70 10.93 1.15 7.56
CA GLY A 70 9.50 0.89 7.52
C GLY A 70 8.61 1.93 8.18
N TYR A 71 9.14 3.05 8.65
CA TYR A 71 8.33 4.14 9.22
C TYR A 71 7.20 4.62 8.30
N GLY A 72 7.39 4.55 6.99
CA GLY A 72 6.43 4.97 5.98
C GLY A 72 5.25 4.02 5.77
N ALA A 73 4.60 4.12 4.61
CA ALA A 73 3.39 3.38 4.24
C ALA A 73 3.53 1.85 4.29
N SER A 74 4.75 1.33 4.21
CA SER A 74 5.01 -0.12 4.16
C SER A 74 4.57 -0.87 5.41
N THR A 75 4.57 -0.21 6.57
CA THR A 75 4.09 -0.79 7.84
C THR A 75 2.85 -0.09 8.39
N ARG A 76 2.20 0.77 7.57
CA ARG A 76 0.99 1.51 7.97
C ARG A 76 -0.24 1.09 7.18
N ASN A 77 -0.10 0.17 6.20
CA ASN A 77 -1.19 -0.30 5.35
C ASN A 77 -2.00 -1.43 6.00
N ALA A 78 -3.13 -1.81 5.40
CA ALA A 78 -4.03 -2.84 5.92
C ALA A 78 -3.57 -4.29 5.64
N GLY A 79 -2.46 -4.50 4.95
CA GLY A 79 -1.95 -5.83 4.62
C GLY A 79 -2.78 -6.59 3.58
N TYR A 80 -3.46 -5.89 2.69
CA TYR A 80 -4.23 -6.51 1.60
C TYR A 80 -3.31 -6.85 0.43
N VAL A 81 -3.41 -8.08 -0.05
CA VAL A 81 -2.66 -8.58 -1.21
C VAL A 81 -3.65 -9.03 -2.28
N GLY A 82 -3.59 -8.40 -3.43
CA GLY A 82 -4.51 -8.70 -4.54
C GLY A 82 -4.26 -7.82 -5.75
N ARG A 83 -4.98 -8.09 -6.82
CA ARG A 83 -4.95 -7.36 -8.08
C ARG A 83 -5.80 -6.10 -7.94
N THR A 84 -5.22 -4.99 -7.53
CA THR A 84 -5.94 -3.75 -7.25
C THR A 84 -5.44 -2.62 -8.15
N LEU A 85 -6.35 -1.97 -8.83
CA LEU A 85 -6.13 -0.76 -9.62
C LEU A 85 -7.36 0.15 -9.47
N LYS A 86 -7.19 1.46 -9.61
CA LYS A 86 -8.33 2.40 -9.60
C LYS A 86 -9.16 2.33 -10.89
N HIS A 87 -8.53 1.94 -12.00
CA HIS A 87 -9.21 1.74 -13.29
C HIS A 87 -9.77 0.32 -13.40
N GLY A 88 -11.05 0.20 -13.74
CA GLY A 88 -11.69 -1.07 -14.05
C GLY A 88 -11.15 -1.67 -15.35
N PHE A 89 -11.23 -3.00 -15.49
CA PHE A 89 -10.81 -3.67 -16.73
C PHE A 89 -11.65 -3.22 -17.91
N GLY A 90 -12.98 -3.11 -17.73
CA GLY A 90 -13.90 -2.62 -18.75
C GLY A 90 -13.59 -1.20 -19.21
N GLU A 91 -13.31 -0.30 -18.26
CA GLU A 91 -12.86 1.08 -18.55
C GLU A 91 -11.57 1.10 -19.38
N LEU A 92 -10.59 0.25 -19.04
CA LEU A 92 -9.34 0.16 -19.80
C LEU A 92 -9.56 -0.39 -21.21
N VAL A 93 -10.47 -1.36 -21.37
CA VAL A 93 -10.82 -1.91 -22.69
C VAL A 93 -11.48 -0.83 -23.55
N GLU A 94 -12.37 -0.05 -22.98
CA GLU A 94 -13.08 1.03 -23.69
C GLU A 94 -12.13 2.14 -24.15
N HIS A 95 -11.21 2.59 -23.27
CA HIS A 95 -10.36 3.74 -23.54
C HIS A 95 -9.04 3.39 -24.26
N HIS A 96 -8.53 2.18 -24.09
CA HIS A 96 -7.19 1.81 -24.55
C HIS A 96 -7.16 0.50 -25.35
N GLY A 97 -8.28 -0.20 -25.45
CA GLY A 97 -8.40 -1.50 -26.14
C GLY A 97 -7.98 -2.70 -25.27
N LEU A 98 -8.46 -3.87 -25.71
CA LEU A 98 -8.28 -5.13 -25.00
C LEU A 98 -6.80 -5.52 -24.78
N PRO A 99 -5.87 -5.36 -25.75
CA PRO A 99 -4.46 -5.74 -25.55
C PRO A 99 -3.81 -4.98 -24.38
N PHE A 100 -4.05 -3.65 -24.30
CA PHE A 100 -3.53 -2.82 -23.22
C PHE A 100 -4.12 -3.22 -21.85
N ALA A 101 -5.45 -3.37 -21.77
CA ALA A 101 -6.11 -3.77 -20.54
C ALA A 101 -5.60 -5.14 -20.04
N THR A 102 -5.42 -6.09 -20.94
CA THR A 102 -4.90 -7.44 -20.63
C THR A 102 -3.45 -7.36 -20.13
N GLN A 103 -2.60 -6.52 -20.73
CA GLN A 103 -1.22 -6.34 -20.30
C GLN A 103 -1.14 -5.73 -18.89
N ILE A 104 -1.93 -4.70 -18.61
CA ILE A 104 -2.01 -4.06 -17.27
C ILE A 104 -2.47 -5.08 -16.21
N TYR A 105 -3.56 -5.78 -16.45
CA TYR A 105 -4.09 -6.76 -15.49
C TYR A 105 -3.21 -8.01 -15.36
N GLY A 106 -2.50 -8.39 -16.42
CA GLY A 106 -1.47 -9.43 -16.37
C GLY A 106 -0.33 -9.06 -15.42
N GLU A 107 0.12 -7.80 -15.44
CA GLU A 107 1.15 -7.33 -14.51
C GLU A 107 0.64 -7.17 -13.07
N LEU A 108 -0.65 -6.87 -12.86
CA LEU A 108 -1.26 -6.94 -11.52
C LEU A 108 -1.25 -8.38 -10.96
N MET A 109 -1.45 -9.40 -11.82
CA MET A 109 -1.32 -10.81 -11.44
C MET A 109 0.14 -11.16 -11.12
N GLU A 110 1.08 -10.71 -11.94
CA GLU A 110 2.52 -10.87 -11.66
C GLU A 110 2.90 -10.27 -10.30
N ALA A 111 2.39 -9.06 -9.99
CA ALA A 111 2.62 -8.39 -8.72
C ALA A 111 2.03 -9.17 -7.53
N PHE A 112 0.82 -9.70 -7.68
CA PHE A 112 0.20 -10.56 -6.67
C PHE A 112 1.04 -11.80 -6.38
N LEU A 113 1.50 -12.49 -7.43
CA LEU A 113 2.33 -13.70 -7.31
C LEU A 113 3.73 -13.38 -6.75
N ALA A 114 4.31 -12.22 -7.08
CA ALA A 114 5.61 -11.79 -6.58
C ALA A 114 5.65 -11.70 -5.04
N VAL A 115 4.54 -11.28 -4.39
CA VAL A 115 4.47 -11.26 -2.92
C VAL A 115 4.57 -12.67 -2.34
N LYS A 116 3.78 -13.61 -2.88
CA LYS A 116 3.81 -15.01 -2.43
C LYS A 116 5.19 -15.63 -2.63
N GLN A 117 5.76 -15.47 -3.81
CA GLN A 117 7.10 -15.98 -4.14
C GLN A 117 8.18 -15.38 -3.21
N THR A 118 8.10 -14.08 -2.92
CA THR A 118 9.04 -13.43 -1.99
C THR A 118 8.89 -13.98 -0.57
N ILE A 119 7.66 -14.19 -0.08
CA ILE A 119 7.41 -14.77 1.24
C ILE A 119 7.99 -16.19 1.32
N GLU A 120 7.77 -17.00 0.31
CA GLU A 120 8.24 -18.38 0.25
C GLU A 120 9.78 -18.46 0.12
N SER A 121 10.37 -17.67 -0.79
CA SER A 121 11.82 -17.69 -1.02
C SER A 121 12.63 -17.15 0.15
N GLU A 122 12.10 -16.15 0.88
CA GLU A 122 12.75 -15.54 2.04
C GLU A 122 12.28 -16.15 3.37
N ASN A 123 11.37 -17.14 3.33
CA ASN A 123 10.80 -17.77 4.52
C ASN A 123 10.22 -16.76 5.53
N ILE A 124 9.44 -15.78 5.04
CA ILE A 124 8.91 -14.69 5.87
C ILE A 124 7.65 -15.11 6.63
N ALA A 125 7.74 -15.22 7.94
CA ALA A 125 6.60 -15.54 8.81
C ALA A 125 5.72 -14.30 9.07
N CYS A 126 4.86 -13.92 8.12
CA CYS A 126 4.05 -12.69 8.17
C CYS A 126 2.54 -12.94 8.20
N HIS A 127 2.09 -14.09 8.69
CA HIS A 127 0.67 -14.48 8.68
C HIS A 127 0.02 -14.34 7.30
N TYR A 128 0.78 -14.59 6.22
CA TYR A 128 0.22 -14.61 4.88
C TYR A 128 -0.82 -15.71 4.77
N ARG A 129 -2.01 -15.34 4.31
CA ARG A 129 -3.11 -16.30 4.11
C ARG A 129 -3.93 -15.90 2.89
N GLN A 130 -4.16 -16.87 2.01
CA GLN A 130 -5.02 -16.73 0.84
C GLN A 130 -6.46 -17.05 1.24
N GLN A 131 -7.11 -16.11 1.95
CA GLN A 131 -8.47 -16.25 2.48
C GLN A 131 -9.54 -15.63 1.58
N GLY A 132 -9.15 -15.09 0.44
CA GLY A 132 -10.03 -14.39 -0.48
C GLY A 132 -10.35 -12.96 -0.06
N ARG A 133 -11.08 -12.29 -0.95
CA ARG A 133 -11.61 -10.93 -0.75
C ARG A 133 -13.07 -10.89 -1.15
N LEU A 134 -13.88 -10.17 -0.39
CA LEU A 134 -15.21 -9.74 -0.80
C LEU A 134 -15.19 -8.25 -1.11
N LEU A 135 -15.44 -7.90 -2.37
CA LEU A 135 -15.76 -6.53 -2.79
C LEU A 135 -17.25 -6.33 -2.57
N LEU A 136 -17.62 -5.25 -1.86
CA LEU A 136 -18.99 -5.01 -1.41
C LEU A 136 -19.65 -3.88 -2.20
N ALA A 137 -20.88 -4.12 -2.63
CA ALA A 137 -21.68 -3.15 -3.36
C ALA A 137 -22.52 -2.32 -2.38
N THR A 138 -22.45 -0.99 -2.47
CA THR A 138 -23.23 -0.06 -1.64
C THR A 138 -24.60 0.27 -2.24
N SER A 139 -24.86 -0.18 -3.47
CA SER A 139 -26.15 -0.06 -4.15
C SER A 139 -26.41 -1.22 -5.11
N SER A 140 -27.68 -1.43 -5.51
CA SER A 140 -28.04 -2.42 -6.53
C SER A 140 -27.36 -2.13 -7.87
N ALA A 141 -27.31 -0.87 -8.28
CA ALA A 141 -26.62 -0.47 -9.52
C ALA A 141 -25.14 -0.81 -9.49
N MET A 142 -24.47 -0.62 -8.33
CA MET A 142 -23.09 -1.02 -8.15
C MET A 142 -22.92 -2.53 -8.24
N TYR A 143 -23.80 -3.31 -7.63
CA TYR A 143 -23.78 -4.78 -7.71
C TYR A 143 -23.86 -5.27 -9.16
N GLU A 144 -24.76 -4.70 -9.97
CA GLU A 144 -24.88 -5.04 -11.39
C GLU A 144 -23.63 -4.60 -12.20
N ALA A 145 -23.07 -3.43 -11.89
CA ALA A 145 -21.83 -2.97 -12.52
C ALA A 145 -20.66 -3.92 -12.21
N MET A 146 -20.54 -4.37 -10.95
CA MET A 146 -19.55 -5.38 -10.55
C MET A 146 -19.76 -6.68 -11.32
N ALA A 147 -20.99 -7.15 -11.47
CA ALA A 147 -21.28 -8.38 -12.22
C ALA A 147 -20.79 -8.29 -13.68
N ARG A 148 -21.04 -7.16 -14.35
CA ARG A 148 -20.56 -6.92 -15.71
C ARG A 148 -19.04 -6.84 -15.80
N GLU A 149 -18.39 -6.11 -14.89
CA GLU A 149 -16.93 -5.97 -14.84
C GLU A 149 -16.25 -7.34 -14.65
N PHE A 150 -16.73 -8.14 -13.68
CA PHE A 150 -16.10 -9.42 -13.38
C PHE A 150 -16.39 -10.50 -14.42
N ALA A 151 -17.57 -10.49 -15.06
CA ALA A 151 -17.85 -11.35 -16.22
C ALA A 151 -16.90 -11.05 -17.40
N LEU A 152 -16.57 -9.76 -17.62
CA LEU A 152 -15.59 -9.36 -18.63
C LEU A 152 -14.17 -9.84 -18.27
N ARG A 153 -13.78 -9.75 -17.00
CA ARG A 153 -12.48 -10.23 -16.49
C ARG A 153 -12.38 -11.76 -16.59
N GLU A 154 -13.41 -12.49 -16.22
CA GLU A 154 -13.44 -13.95 -16.38
C GLU A 154 -13.26 -14.35 -17.84
N LYS A 155 -14.01 -13.70 -18.74
CA LYS A 155 -13.94 -13.97 -20.19
C LYS A 155 -12.54 -13.77 -20.77
N HIS A 156 -11.85 -12.70 -20.41
CA HIS A 156 -10.60 -12.30 -21.04
C HIS A 156 -9.35 -12.63 -20.23
N LEU A 157 -9.47 -12.67 -18.89
CA LEU A 157 -8.33 -12.90 -17.97
C LEU A 157 -8.39 -14.26 -17.28
N ARG A 158 -9.52 -14.98 -17.41
CA ARG A 158 -9.79 -16.24 -16.70
C ARG A 158 -9.68 -16.10 -15.19
N GLU A 159 -10.01 -14.92 -14.67
CA GLU A 159 -10.06 -14.67 -13.23
C GLU A 159 -11.31 -15.33 -12.64
N PRO A 160 -11.19 -16.30 -11.72
CA PRO A 160 -12.34 -16.89 -11.08
C PRO A 160 -12.97 -15.90 -10.09
N PHE A 161 -14.30 -15.81 -10.10
CA PHE A 161 -15.05 -15.02 -9.14
C PHE A 161 -16.39 -15.69 -8.83
N ALA A 162 -17.03 -15.27 -7.74
CA ALA A 162 -18.38 -15.65 -7.43
C ALA A 162 -19.18 -14.43 -6.99
N MET A 163 -20.35 -14.23 -7.58
CA MET A 163 -21.30 -13.22 -7.12
C MET A 163 -21.94 -13.68 -5.80
N VAL A 164 -21.93 -12.82 -4.80
CA VAL A 164 -22.63 -13.01 -3.53
C VAL A 164 -23.83 -12.06 -3.54
N ASN A 165 -25.02 -12.59 -3.61
CA ASN A 165 -26.24 -11.78 -3.59
C ASN A 165 -26.52 -11.24 -2.17
N ARG A 166 -27.47 -10.31 -2.05
CA ARG A 166 -27.83 -9.67 -0.78
C ARG A 166 -28.29 -10.67 0.30
N ALA A 167 -28.98 -11.73 -0.09
CA ALA A 167 -29.44 -12.76 0.86
C ALA A 167 -28.28 -13.61 1.38
N GLY A 168 -27.29 -13.90 0.53
CA GLY A 168 -26.13 -14.71 0.90
C GLY A 168 -25.02 -13.94 1.61
N GLN A 169 -25.04 -12.61 1.61
CA GLN A 169 -23.94 -11.82 2.17
C GLN A 169 -23.72 -12.04 3.68
N LEU A 170 -24.78 -12.36 4.44
CA LEU A 170 -24.69 -12.61 5.88
C LEU A 170 -23.80 -13.82 6.22
N ASN A 171 -23.57 -14.74 5.29
CA ASN A 171 -22.64 -15.85 5.46
C ASN A 171 -21.17 -15.42 5.30
N GLU A 172 -20.92 -14.25 4.76
CA GLU A 172 -19.58 -13.70 4.49
C GLU A 172 -19.25 -12.53 5.42
N ILE A 173 -20.20 -11.61 5.61
CA ILE A 173 -20.08 -10.43 6.48
C ILE A 173 -21.38 -10.22 7.26
N GLY A 174 -21.29 -10.07 8.57
CA GLY A 174 -22.42 -10.02 9.50
C GLY A 174 -23.19 -8.71 9.48
N THR A 175 -23.55 -8.23 8.28
CA THR A 175 -24.34 -7.01 8.11
C THR A 175 -25.23 -7.11 6.86
N ASP A 176 -26.39 -6.43 6.88
CA ASP A 176 -27.32 -6.33 5.77
C ASP A 176 -27.21 -4.99 5.00
N ARG A 177 -26.20 -4.18 5.36
CA ARG A 177 -26.04 -2.81 4.83
C ARG A 177 -25.55 -2.73 3.39
N TYR A 178 -25.05 -3.82 2.85
CA TYR A 178 -24.60 -3.91 1.46
C TYR A 178 -25.66 -4.59 0.57
N PHE A 179 -25.46 -4.50 -0.73
CA PHE A 179 -26.32 -5.11 -1.74
C PHE A 179 -25.73 -6.41 -2.31
N GLY A 180 -24.88 -7.10 -1.53
CA GLY A 180 -24.07 -8.21 -1.98
C GLY A 180 -22.70 -7.75 -2.45
N GLY A 181 -22.07 -8.53 -3.33
CA GLY A 181 -20.72 -8.21 -3.81
C GLY A 181 -20.11 -9.29 -4.67
N VAL A 182 -18.80 -9.18 -4.89
CA VAL A 182 -17.99 -10.14 -5.64
C VAL A 182 -16.95 -10.77 -4.73
N LYS A 183 -16.96 -12.08 -4.68
CA LYS A 183 -15.97 -12.90 -3.98
C LYS A 183 -14.85 -13.31 -4.92
N ILE A 184 -13.61 -12.99 -4.56
CA ILE A 184 -12.38 -13.33 -5.27
C ILE A 184 -11.58 -14.25 -4.35
N GLU A 185 -11.55 -15.54 -4.66
CA GLU A 185 -11.03 -16.58 -3.74
C GLU A 185 -9.51 -16.55 -3.60
N ASP A 186 -8.80 -16.13 -4.63
CA ASP A 186 -7.34 -16.19 -4.66
C ASP A 186 -6.64 -14.95 -4.08
N HIS A 187 -7.38 -13.92 -3.66
CA HIS A 187 -6.77 -12.80 -2.95
C HIS A 187 -6.34 -13.18 -1.53
N ALA A 188 -5.37 -12.45 -1.00
CA ALA A 188 -4.73 -12.78 0.27
C ALA A 188 -4.67 -11.56 1.21
N GLY A 189 -4.24 -11.84 2.41
CA GLY A 189 -3.86 -10.86 3.41
C GLY A 189 -2.62 -11.28 4.16
N LEU A 190 -1.91 -10.31 4.73
CA LEU A 190 -0.71 -10.51 5.52
C LEU A 190 -0.61 -9.50 6.68
N HIS A 191 0.37 -9.69 7.55
CA HIS A 191 0.74 -8.73 8.59
C HIS A 191 1.84 -7.79 8.04
N PRO A 192 1.56 -6.50 7.78
CA PRO A 192 2.49 -5.61 7.06
C PRO A 192 3.81 -5.40 7.77
N GLY A 193 3.77 -5.26 9.10
CA GLY A 193 4.99 -5.07 9.89
C GLY A 193 5.93 -6.27 9.80
N LEU A 194 5.41 -7.50 9.94
CA LEU A 194 6.21 -8.72 9.83
C LEU A 194 6.71 -8.96 8.40
N TYR A 195 5.91 -8.65 7.38
CA TYR A 195 6.37 -8.74 5.98
C TYR A 195 7.55 -7.79 5.74
N HIS A 196 7.43 -6.54 6.17
CA HIS A 196 8.51 -5.56 6.05
C HIS A 196 9.75 -5.98 6.84
N GLN A 197 9.58 -6.46 8.09
CA GLN A 197 10.70 -6.93 8.92
C GLN A 197 11.45 -8.09 8.24
N GLY A 198 10.71 -9.07 7.68
CA GLY A 198 11.33 -10.18 6.95
C GLY A 198 12.13 -9.70 5.72
N LEU A 199 11.61 -8.72 4.97
CA LEU A 199 12.35 -8.10 3.86
C LEU A 199 13.62 -7.38 4.34
N LEU A 200 13.54 -6.67 5.45
CA LEU A 200 14.69 -5.97 6.05
C LEU A 200 15.77 -6.96 6.49
N ASP A 201 15.37 -8.04 7.15
CA ASP A 201 16.28 -9.09 7.62
C ASP A 201 16.95 -9.81 6.42
N ALA A 202 16.17 -10.15 5.38
CA ALA A 202 16.69 -10.74 4.15
C ALA A 202 17.68 -9.81 3.41
N ALA A 203 17.37 -8.51 3.33
CA ALA A 203 18.28 -7.52 2.72
C ALA A 203 19.59 -7.40 3.50
N ARG A 204 19.53 -7.36 4.84
CA ARG A 204 20.72 -7.34 5.71
C ARG A 204 21.55 -8.64 5.55
N ALA A 205 20.90 -9.78 5.54
CA ALA A 205 21.56 -11.07 5.33
C ALA A 205 22.26 -11.16 3.96
N ALA A 206 21.73 -10.46 2.94
CA ALA A 206 22.35 -10.34 1.62
C ALA A 206 23.49 -9.30 1.57
N GLY A 207 23.86 -8.66 2.69
CA GLY A 207 24.96 -7.69 2.77
C GLY A 207 24.58 -6.25 2.41
N VAL A 208 23.28 -5.92 2.37
CA VAL A 208 22.83 -4.54 2.14
C VAL A 208 23.14 -3.66 3.35
N THR A 209 23.77 -2.52 3.12
CA THR A 209 23.99 -1.49 4.15
C THR A 209 22.73 -0.66 4.31
N ILE A 210 22.13 -0.66 5.50
CA ILE A 210 20.98 0.19 5.83
C ILE A 210 21.45 1.35 6.71
N VAL A 211 21.26 2.58 6.22
CA VAL A 211 21.67 3.81 6.91
C VAL A 211 20.43 4.55 7.36
N THR A 212 20.09 4.41 8.63
CA THR A 212 18.90 5.00 9.26
C THR A 212 19.14 6.44 9.70
N HIS A 213 18.09 7.20 9.97
CA HIS A 213 18.14 8.60 10.42
C HIS A 213 19.04 9.48 9.54
N THR A 214 19.07 9.14 8.23
CA THR A 214 19.95 9.79 7.28
C THR A 214 19.16 10.14 6.01
N PRO A 215 18.38 11.23 6.05
CA PRO A 215 17.65 11.67 4.88
C PRO A 215 18.60 12.08 3.76
N VAL A 216 18.29 11.67 2.53
CA VAL A 216 18.92 12.24 1.34
C VAL A 216 18.23 13.57 1.04
N LEU A 217 18.99 14.66 1.10
CA LEU A 217 18.49 16.03 0.91
C LEU A 217 18.41 16.38 -0.58
N ARG A 218 19.40 15.94 -1.35
CA ARG A 218 19.51 16.15 -2.80
C ARG A 218 20.23 14.98 -3.46
N THR A 219 19.89 14.73 -4.70
CA THR A 219 20.61 13.80 -5.58
C THR A 219 21.11 14.60 -6.77
N LEU A 220 22.43 14.72 -6.90
CA LEU A 220 23.08 15.51 -7.95
C LEU A 220 23.76 14.58 -8.93
N ARG A 221 23.67 14.92 -10.22
CA ARG A 221 24.46 14.24 -11.26
C ARG A 221 25.94 14.55 -11.06
N ASP A 222 26.79 13.53 -11.14
CA ASP A 222 28.24 13.64 -10.95
C ASP A 222 28.94 12.73 -11.97
N GLY A 223 29.34 13.31 -13.10
CA GLY A 223 29.86 12.57 -14.24
C GLY A 223 28.89 11.45 -14.69
N PRO A 224 29.36 10.19 -14.78
CA PRO A 224 28.54 9.07 -15.15
C PRO A 224 27.60 8.57 -14.02
N GLY A 225 27.81 9.05 -12.78
CA GLY A 225 27.10 8.65 -11.58
C GLY A 225 26.34 9.79 -10.91
N PHE A 226 26.19 9.65 -9.59
CA PHE A 226 25.43 10.57 -8.75
C PHE A 226 26.14 10.79 -7.40
N THR A 227 25.86 11.92 -6.78
CA THR A 227 26.17 12.19 -5.38
C THR A 227 24.89 12.36 -4.59
N ALA A 228 24.63 11.47 -3.64
CA ALA A 228 23.55 11.61 -2.65
C ALA A 228 24.05 12.49 -1.50
N GLN A 229 23.45 13.67 -1.34
CA GLN A 229 23.79 14.60 -0.27
C GLN A 229 22.99 14.28 0.98
N THR A 230 23.67 14.00 2.09
CA THR A 230 23.06 13.71 3.39
C THR A 230 23.61 14.66 4.46
N PRO A 231 22.92 14.83 5.61
CA PRO A 231 23.45 15.58 6.76
C PRO A 231 24.75 15.00 7.33
N ARG A 232 25.06 13.74 6.99
CA ARG A 232 26.24 13.00 7.47
C ARG A 232 27.36 12.92 6.43
N GLY A 233 27.25 13.71 5.36
CA GLY A 233 28.20 13.81 4.27
C GLY A 233 27.68 13.28 2.93
N PRO A 234 28.37 13.59 1.84
CA PRO A 234 28.03 13.12 0.50
C PRO A 234 28.41 11.65 0.31
N VAL A 235 27.62 10.94 -0.49
CA VAL A 235 27.87 9.54 -0.87
C VAL A 235 27.80 9.43 -2.39
N ALA A 236 28.89 8.97 -3.00
CA ALA A 236 28.94 8.73 -4.44
C ALA A 236 28.22 7.41 -4.78
N ALA A 237 27.45 7.40 -5.86
CA ALA A 237 26.73 6.21 -6.34
C ALA A 237 26.77 6.11 -7.86
N ARG A 238 26.88 4.90 -8.41
CA ARG A 238 26.77 4.68 -9.87
C ARG A 238 25.33 4.78 -10.35
N SER A 239 24.41 4.29 -9.55
CA SER A 239 22.96 4.30 -9.84
C SER A 239 22.16 4.74 -8.61
N VAL A 240 20.99 5.31 -8.83
CA VAL A 240 20.09 5.75 -7.77
C VAL A 240 18.69 5.20 -8.02
N ILE A 241 18.06 4.71 -6.94
CA ILE A 241 16.63 4.34 -6.91
C ILE A 241 15.90 5.25 -5.92
N ALA A 242 14.89 5.99 -6.41
CA ALA A 242 13.93 6.72 -5.61
C ALA A 242 12.75 5.80 -5.25
N ALA A 243 12.71 5.28 -4.03
CA ALA A 243 11.65 4.41 -3.51
C ALA A 243 10.80 5.11 -2.43
N THR A 244 10.58 6.42 -2.60
CA THR A 244 9.98 7.31 -1.59
C THR A 244 8.46 7.44 -1.71
N ASN A 245 7.84 7.06 -2.83
CA ASN A 245 6.40 7.13 -3.09
C ASN A 245 5.77 8.45 -2.58
N GLY A 246 4.76 8.39 -1.72
CA GLY A 246 4.09 9.56 -1.12
C GLY A 246 4.96 10.44 -0.21
N TYR A 247 6.21 10.05 0.04
CA TYR A 247 7.20 10.82 0.80
C TYR A 247 8.24 11.50 -0.09
N SER A 248 8.01 11.54 -1.41
CA SER A 248 8.90 12.21 -2.36
C SER A 248 8.94 13.72 -2.08
N GLY A 249 10.15 14.23 -1.82
CA GLY A 249 10.44 15.61 -1.46
C GLY A 249 11.51 16.23 -2.37
N ASP A 250 12.26 17.18 -1.82
CA ASP A 250 13.25 17.98 -2.57
C ASP A 250 14.46 17.17 -3.05
N ALA A 251 14.67 15.95 -2.53
CA ALA A 251 15.64 15.03 -3.09
C ALA A 251 15.35 14.63 -4.55
N PHE A 252 14.06 14.67 -4.92
CA PHE A 252 13.55 14.30 -6.24
C PHE A 252 12.45 15.28 -6.68
N PRO A 253 12.79 16.52 -7.09
CA PRO A 253 11.81 17.55 -7.44
C PRO A 253 10.85 17.10 -8.55
N TRP A 254 11.34 16.36 -9.55
CA TRP A 254 10.53 15.84 -10.62
C TRP A 254 9.42 14.91 -10.14
N LEU A 255 9.71 14.02 -9.17
CA LEU A 255 8.71 13.16 -8.53
C LEU A 255 7.77 13.97 -7.63
N LYS A 256 8.31 14.91 -6.84
CA LYS A 256 7.52 15.77 -5.96
C LYS A 256 6.40 16.50 -6.70
N HIS A 257 6.63 16.90 -7.96
CA HIS A 257 5.64 17.59 -8.79
C HIS A 257 4.67 16.64 -9.52
N ARG A 258 4.75 15.32 -9.32
CA ARG A 258 3.93 14.30 -9.98
C ARG A 258 3.22 13.36 -9.04
N VAL A 259 3.76 13.19 -7.85
CA VAL A 259 3.18 12.33 -6.82
C VAL A 259 2.41 13.17 -5.82
N MET A 260 1.14 12.92 -5.68
CA MET A 260 0.25 13.57 -4.72
C MET A 260 0.16 12.73 -3.44
N PRO A 261 0.78 13.17 -2.33
CA PRO A 261 0.58 12.51 -1.06
C PRO A 261 -0.83 12.77 -0.53
N PHE A 262 -1.46 11.73 -0.01
CA PHE A 262 -2.73 11.82 0.72
C PHE A 262 -2.76 10.82 1.86
N ASP A 263 -3.47 11.17 2.92
CA ASP A 263 -3.55 10.34 4.11
C ASP A 263 -4.70 9.32 3.99
N ALA A 264 -4.50 8.14 4.57
CA ALA A 264 -5.52 7.14 4.84
C ALA A 264 -5.44 6.76 6.32
N TYR A 265 -6.58 6.46 6.93
CA TYR A 265 -6.67 6.25 8.37
C TYR A 265 -7.13 4.84 8.68
N GLN A 266 -6.58 4.28 9.75
CA GLN A 266 -6.89 2.94 10.22
C GLN A 266 -7.02 2.91 11.72
N THR A 267 -7.83 1.97 12.18
CA THR A 267 -8.05 1.66 13.60
C THR A 267 -7.92 0.16 13.83
N VAL A 268 -7.54 -0.20 15.04
CA VAL A 268 -7.71 -1.56 15.56
C VAL A 268 -8.59 -1.47 16.79
N SER A 269 -9.59 -2.35 16.87
CA SER A 269 -10.52 -2.45 17.98
C SER A 269 -9.81 -2.87 19.28
N GLU A 270 -10.40 -2.56 20.42
CA GLU A 270 -10.12 -3.30 21.65
C GLU A 270 -10.40 -4.81 21.45
N GLN A 271 -9.97 -5.64 22.39
CA GLN A 271 -10.28 -7.07 22.34
C GLN A 271 -11.78 -7.30 22.51
N MET A 272 -12.31 -8.11 21.63
CA MET A 272 -13.69 -8.61 21.68
C MET A 272 -13.68 -10.12 21.93
N ASP A 273 -14.82 -10.66 22.32
CA ASP A 273 -15.02 -12.10 22.27
C ASP A 273 -14.82 -12.63 20.85
N LYS A 274 -14.16 -13.79 20.71
CA LYS A 274 -13.88 -14.41 19.39
C LYS A 274 -15.16 -14.71 18.62
N GLU A 275 -16.21 -15.07 19.33
CA GLU A 275 -17.50 -15.35 18.73
C GLU A 275 -18.14 -14.09 18.16
N ARG A 276 -18.04 -12.94 18.88
CA ARG A 276 -18.47 -11.64 18.37
C ARG A 276 -17.74 -11.28 17.07
N VAL A 277 -16.40 -11.44 17.03
CA VAL A 277 -15.62 -11.22 15.82
C VAL A 277 -16.01 -12.17 14.68
N ARG A 278 -16.33 -13.44 15.01
CA ARG A 278 -16.79 -14.42 14.03
C ARG A 278 -18.16 -14.06 13.46
N GLN A 279 -19.06 -13.52 14.26
CA GLN A 279 -20.38 -13.05 13.82
C GLN A 279 -20.29 -11.83 12.90
N LEU A 280 -19.36 -10.90 13.17
CA LEU A 280 -19.13 -9.74 12.31
C LEU A 280 -18.50 -10.13 10.96
N LEU A 281 -17.58 -11.08 10.96
CA LEU A 281 -16.79 -11.49 9.80
C LEU A 281 -16.78 -13.02 9.64
N PRO A 282 -17.94 -13.66 9.39
CA PRO A 282 -18.03 -15.12 9.31
C PRO A 282 -17.17 -15.70 8.19
N GLY A 283 -17.08 -15.03 7.05
CA GLY A 283 -16.27 -15.45 5.91
C GLY A 283 -14.76 -15.35 6.14
N ASP A 284 -14.31 -14.66 7.19
CA ASP A 284 -12.89 -14.43 7.54
C ASP A 284 -12.02 -14.01 6.36
N ARG A 285 -12.56 -13.15 5.49
CA ARG A 285 -11.90 -12.60 4.30
C ARG A 285 -11.38 -11.21 4.55
N THR A 286 -10.71 -10.64 3.56
CA THR A 286 -10.52 -9.19 3.47
C THR A 286 -11.77 -8.59 2.82
N PHE A 287 -12.35 -7.58 3.44
CA PHE A 287 -13.57 -6.89 2.97
C PHE A 287 -13.24 -5.45 2.61
N ILE A 288 -13.75 -4.99 1.48
CA ILE A 288 -13.61 -3.61 1.01
C ILE A 288 -14.85 -3.27 0.17
N ASP A 289 -15.43 -2.09 0.36
CA ASP A 289 -16.46 -1.62 -0.55
C ASP A 289 -15.87 -1.16 -1.89
N TRP A 290 -16.72 -1.06 -2.92
CA TRP A 290 -16.28 -0.65 -4.26
C TRP A 290 -16.49 0.84 -4.51
N ASN A 291 -16.48 1.64 -3.47
CA ASN A 291 -16.53 3.08 -3.53
C ASN A 291 -15.18 3.67 -4.00
N PHE A 292 -15.20 4.90 -4.47
CA PHE A 292 -13.94 5.63 -4.74
C PHE A 292 -13.18 5.90 -3.43
N ASN A 293 -13.90 6.36 -2.39
CA ASN A 293 -13.37 6.56 -1.04
C ASN A 293 -13.76 5.36 -0.16
N VAL A 294 -13.02 4.30 -0.32
CA VAL A 294 -13.29 2.96 0.22
C VAL A 294 -13.29 2.89 1.74
N ASP A 295 -14.15 2.03 2.29
CA ASP A 295 -14.03 1.47 3.62
C ASP A 295 -13.56 0.03 3.54
N TRP A 296 -12.70 -0.38 4.48
CA TRP A 296 -12.19 -1.74 4.54
C TRP A 296 -12.21 -2.28 5.97
N VAL A 297 -12.48 -3.57 6.09
CA VAL A 297 -12.48 -4.28 7.37
C VAL A 297 -11.91 -5.69 7.20
N ARG A 298 -11.21 -6.16 8.21
CA ARG A 298 -10.72 -7.55 8.31
C ARG A 298 -10.40 -7.90 9.74
N ARG A 299 -10.28 -9.19 10.05
CA ARG A 299 -9.66 -9.64 11.30
C ARG A 299 -8.18 -9.25 11.33
N VAL A 300 -7.65 -8.95 12.50
CA VAL A 300 -6.21 -8.73 12.69
C VAL A 300 -5.46 -10.03 12.38
N PRO A 301 -4.45 -10.04 11.51
CA PRO A 301 -3.64 -11.23 11.26
C PRO A 301 -2.97 -11.73 12.56
N GLY A 302 -3.19 -12.99 12.90
CA GLY A 302 -2.66 -13.60 14.12
C GLY A 302 -3.45 -13.31 15.39
N ASP A 303 -4.50 -12.45 15.35
CA ASP A 303 -5.36 -12.15 16.49
C ASP A 303 -6.85 -12.23 16.12
N ALA A 304 -7.50 -13.30 16.56
CA ALA A 304 -8.92 -13.55 16.28
C ALA A 304 -9.88 -12.72 17.15
N THR A 305 -9.37 -11.89 18.06
CA THR A 305 -10.18 -11.08 19.01
C THR A 305 -10.33 -9.63 18.58
N ARG A 306 -9.72 -9.23 17.47
CA ARG A 306 -9.68 -7.83 17.03
C ARG A 306 -9.99 -7.69 15.54
N ILE A 307 -10.54 -6.55 15.18
CA ILE A 307 -10.71 -6.14 13.78
C ILE A 307 -9.86 -4.91 13.46
N VAL A 308 -9.39 -4.87 12.22
CA VAL A 308 -8.84 -3.64 11.58
C VAL A 308 -9.98 -3.02 10.79
N PHE A 309 -10.22 -1.74 10.99
CA PHE A 309 -11.12 -0.94 10.17
C PHE A 309 -10.40 0.31 9.65
N GLY A 310 -10.66 0.70 8.42
CA GLY A 310 -10.06 1.90 7.86
C GLY A 310 -10.87 2.52 6.75
N GLY A 311 -10.52 3.74 6.41
CA GLY A 311 -11.22 4.56 5.43
C GLY A 311 -10.76 6.01 5.45
N LEU A 312 -11.66 6.95 5.09
CA LEU A 312 -11.46 8.39 5.17
C LEU A 312 -10.21 8.86 4.42
N THR A 313 -10.03 8.40 3.20
CA THR A 313 -8.87 8.79 2.40
C THR A 313 -8.94 10.25 1.97
N GLY A 314 -7.78 10.90 1.83
CA GLY A 314 -7.64 12.26 1.35
C GLY A 314 -7.72 13.34 2.41
N GLY A 315 -7.84 12.99 3.70
CA GLY A 315 -7.72 13.95 4.79
C GLY A 315 -6.34 14.60 4.80
N ARG A 316 -6.26 15.84 5.27
CA ARG A 316 -5.01 16.48 5.68
C ARG A 316 -4.80 16.20 7.15
N ASN A 317 -3.52 16.11 7.55
CA ASN A 317 -3.00 15.96 8.90
C ASN A 317 -3.96 16.54 9.98
N GLN A 318 -4.94 15.75 10.36
CA GLN A 318 -5.95 16.10 11.35
C GLN A 318 -5.65 15.36 12.65
N ASP A 319 -6.17 15.86 13.75
CA ASP A 319 -6.09 15.15 15.03
C ASP A 319 -6.66 13.73 14.86
N LEU A 320 -5.86 12.73 15.19
CA LEU A 320 -6.24 11.32 15.09
C LEU A 320 -7.43 10.95 15.97
N ARG A 321 -7.69 11.71 17.03
CA ARG A 321 -8.89 11.54 17.87
C ARG A 321 -10.16 11.90 17.08
N ILE A 322 -10.14 13.01 16.34
CA ILE A 322 -11.25 13.41 15.46
C ILE A 322 -11.43 12.37 14.34
N MET A 323 -10.34 11.83 13.81
CA MET A 323 -10.43 10.81 12.76
C MET A 323 -10.96 9.48 13.31
N ALA A 324 -10.65 9.13 14.55
CA ALA A 324 -11.24 7.97 15.24
C ALA A 324 -12.76 8.09 15.36
N GLU A 325 -13.27 9.25 15.77
CA GLU A 325 -14.72 9.50 15.85
C GLU A 325 -15.39 9.35 14.48
N ARG A 326 -14.78 9.91 13.43
CA ARG A 326 -15.30 9.80 12.06
C ARG A 326 -15.27 8.36 11.55
N LEU A 327 -14.21 7.61 11.84
CA LEU A 327 -14.12 6.18 11.50
C LEU A 327 -15.15 5.37 12.29
N HIS A 328 -15.36 5.68 13.56
CA HIS A 328 -16.39 5.01 14.37
C HIS A 328 -17.80 5.24 13.78
N ILE A 329 -18.13 6.46 13.39
CA ILE A 329 -19.40 6.77 12.72
C ILE A 329 -19.54 5.95 11.41
N ARG A 330 -18.47 5.79 10.62
CA ARG A 330 -18.50 4.96 9.42
C ARG A 330 -18.65 3.48 9.76
N LEU A 331 -17.94 2.99 10.77
CA LEU A 331 -18.05 1.61 11.24
C LEU A 331 -19.50 1.28 11.69
N LEU A 332 -20.16 2.20 12.41
CA LEU A 332 -21.53 2.03 12.85
C LEU A 332 -22.56 2.05 11.71
N ARG A 333 -22.24 2.61 10.57
CA ARG A 333 -23.09 2.48 9.37
C ARG A 333 -23.07 1.05 8.82
N ILE A 334 -21.98 0.31 9.04
CA ILE A 334 -21.81 -1.07 8.60
C ILE A 334 -22.29 -2.01 9.69
N PHE A 335 -21.86 -1.81 10.95
CA PHE A 335 -22.13 -2.64 12.11
C PHE A 335 -22.73 -1.80 13.25
N PRO A 336 -24.04 -1.51 13.24
CA PRO A 336 -24.68 -0.68 14.27
C PRO A 336 -24.55 -1.23 15.70
N GLU A 337 -24.41 -2.55 15.82
CA GLU A 337 -24.22 -3.28 17.09
C GLU A 337 -22.88 -3.02 17.78
N LEU A 338 -21.95 -2.31 17.10
CA LEU A 338 -20.64 -1.95 17.66
C LEU A 338 -20.61 -0.57 18.33
N SER A 339 -21.76 -0.04 18.76
CA SER A 339 -21.86 1.28 19.41
C SER A 339 -21.05 1.39 20.71
N ASP A 340 -20.77 0.28 21.36
CA ASP A 340 -19.94 0.15 22.57
C ASP A 340 -18.45 -0.04 22.30
N LEU A 341 -18.07 -0.33 21.03
CA LEU A 341 -16.71 -0.65 20.65
C LEU A 341 -15.79 0.57 20.76
N ARG A 342 -14.61 0.35 21.35
CA ARG A 342 -13.54 1.35 21.40
C ARG A 342 -12.34 0.91 20.57
N PHE A 343 -11.56 1.88 20.13
CA PHE A 343 -10.31 1.66 19.41
C PHE A 343 -9.13 1.68 20.37
N ASP A 344 -8.28 0.67 20.22
CA ASP A 344 -7.03 0.50 20.96
C ASP A 344 -5.83 1.11 20.22
N HIS A 345 -5.95 1.22 18.89
CA HIS A 345 -4.97 1.89 18.04
C HIS A 345 -5.68 2.70 16.95
N VAL A 346 -5.13 3.89 16.69
CA VAL A 346 -5.57 4.78 15.59
C VAL A 346 -4.33 5.38 14.94
N TRP A 347 -4.18 5.22 13.63
CA TRP A 347 -3.01 5.79 12.95
C TRP A 347 -3.34 6.23 11.52
N THR A 348 -2.40 6.93 10.93
CA THR A 348 -2.44 7.33 9.52
C THR A 348 -1.18 6.89 8.78
N GLY A 349 -1.27 6.84 7.46
CA GLY A 349 -0.15 6.63 6.57
C GLY A 349 -0.34 7.39 5.27
N LYS A 350 0.77 7.88 4.71
CA LYS A 350 0.74 8.58 3.42
C LYS A 350 0.73 7.61 2.27
N CYS A 351 -0.33 7.66 1.47
CA CYS A 351 -0.38 7.06 0.15
C CYS A 351 0.24 8.02 -0.88
N GLY A 352 0.70 7.50 -2.00
CA GLY A 352 1.05 8.30 -3.17
C GLY A 352 0.12 7.98 -4.33
N GLY A 353 -0.50 8.98 -4.91
CA GLY A 353 -1.25 8.88 -6.16
C GLY A 353 -0.60 9.73 -7.24
N THR A 354 -0.89 9.42 -8.49
CA THR A 354 -0.52 10.18 -9.67
C THR A 354 -1.76 10.81 -10.30
N PHE A 355 -1.59 11.74 -11.21
CA PHE A 355 -2.74 12.43 -11.84
C PHE A 355 -3.58 11.50 -12.71
N ASP A 356 -3.02 10.41 -13.19
CA ASP A 356 -3.70 9.36 -13.95
C ASP A 356 -4.07 8.13 -13.12
N LEU A 357 -3.84 8.15 -11.80
CA LEU A 357 -4.15 7.08 -10.84
C LEU A 357 -3.52 5.72 -11.17
N TYR A 358 -2.48 5.68 -12.04
CA TYR A 358 -1.67 4.49 -12.26
C TYR A 358 -0.46 4.45 -11.33
N PRO A 359 -0.03 3.26 -10.90
CA PRO A 359 1.35 3.06 -10.47
C PRO A 359 2.32 3.37 -11.61
N HIS A 360 3.48 3.91 -11.30
CA HIS A 360 4.52 4.19 -12.28
C HIS A 360 5.86 3.62 -11.84
N ILE A 361 6.56 3.01 -12.80
CA ILE A 361 7.95 2.60 -12.71
C ILE A 361 8.70 3.19 -13.90
N GLY A 362 9.90 3.70 -13.70
CA GLY A 362 10.64 4.29 -14.82
C GLY A 362 12.02 4.79 -14.45
N CYS A 363 12.58 5.60 -15.35
CA CYS A 363 13.86 6.28 -15.16
C CYS A 363 13.74 7.71 -15.68
N HIS A 364 14.13 8.68 -14.87
CA HIS A 364 14.20 10.08 -15.25
C HIS A 364 15.59 10.63 -14.95
N GLU A 365 16.27 11.18 -15.96
CA GLU A 365 17.65 11.68 -15.85
C GLU A 365 18.63 10.68 -15.19
N GLY A 366 18.43 9.38 -15.44
CA GLY A 366 19.24 8.30 -14.89
C GLY A 366 18.86 7.88 -13.47
N ILE A 367 17.91 8.53 -12.81
CA ILE A 367 17.35 8.11 -11.51
C ILE A 367 16.18 7.18 -11.77
N HIS A 368 16.30 5.94 -11.31
CA HIS A 368 15.22 4.96 -11.35
C HIS A 368 14.19 5.25 -10.26
N TYR A 369 12.92 5.01 -10.55
CA TYR A 369 11.85 5.27 -9.58
C TYR A 369 10.70 4.27 -9.69
N ALA A 370 9.96 4.11 -8.59
CA ALA A 370 8.67 3.44 -8.56
C ALA A 370 7.77 4.12 -7.53
N VAL A 371 6.63 4.64 -7.99
CA VAL A 371 5.74 5.54 -7.21
C VAL A 371 4.27 5.40 -7.63
N GLY A 372 3.38 6.06 -6.91
CA GLY A 372 1.99 6.24 -7.33
C GLY A 372 1.09 5.03 -7.10
N TYR A 373 1.39 4.19 -6.12
CA TYR A 373 0.73 2.89 -5.94
C TYR A 373 -0.77 2.95 -5.64
N CYS A 374 -1.29 4.04 -5.14
CA CYS A 374 -2.73 4.28 -4.92
C CYS A 374 -3.46 3.04 -4.34
N PHE A 375 -3.04 2.58 -3.13
CA PHE A 375 -3.49 1.38 -2.40
C PHE A 375 -2.95 0.02 -2.89
N ALA A 376 -2.29 -0.08 -4.04
CA ALA A 376 -1.69 -1.34 -4.52
C ALA A 376 -0.23 -1.55 -4.02
N GLY A 377 0.20 -0.84 -2.97
CA GLY A 377 1.62 -0.72 -2.59
C GLY A 377 2.31 -2.01 -2.15
N VAL A 378 1.61 -3.00 -1.57
CA VAL A 378 2.23 -4.26 -1.18
C VAL A 378 2.61 -5.07 -2.43
N PRO A 379 1.68 -5.45 -3.33
CA PRO A 379 2.05 -6.22 -4.51
C PRO A 379 2.88 -5.42 -5.52
N MET A 380 2.45 -4.23 -5.91
CA MET A 380 3.18 -3.45 -6.91
C MET A 380 4.55 -2.99 -6.41
N GLY A 381 4.68 -2.65 -5.13
CA GLY A 381 5.97 -2.29 -4.54
C GLY A 381 6.96 -3.46 -4.52
N THR A 382 6.46 -4.68 -4.31
CA THR A 382 7.27 -5.91 -4.39
C THR A 382 7.74 -6.14 -5.82
N LEU A 383 6.82 -6.16 -6.80
CA LEU A 383 7.17 -6.38 -8.20
C LEU A 383 8.08 -5.29 -8.76
N PHE A 384 7.76 -4.02 -8.50
CA PHE A 384 8.56 -2.92 -9.02
C PHE A 384 9.95 -2.87 -8.41
N GLY A 385 10.10 -3.27 -7.14
CA GLY A 385 11.42 -3.45 -6.52
C GLY A 385 12.27 -4.46 -7.29
N GLN A 386 11.70 -5.62 -7.66
CA GLN A 386 12.34 -6.64 -8.49
C GLN A 386 12.70 -6.09 -9.88
N LYS A 387 11.74 -5.47 -10.57
CA LYS A 387 11.93 -4.95 -11.94
C LYS A 387 13.00 -3.85 -11.98
N LEU A 388 13.04 -2.95 -10.99
CA LEU A 388 14.10 -1.93 -10.89
C LEU A 388 15.49 -2.57 -10.73
N ALA A 389 15.59 -3.60 -9.89
CA ALA A 389 16.84 -4.32 -9.74
C ALA A 389 17.27 -5.02 -11.03
N TRP A 390 16.33 -5.69 -11.74
CA TRP A 390 16.62 -6.35 -13.01
C TRP A 390 17.08 -5.36 -14.09
N ARG A 391 16.49 -4.16 -14.16
CA ARG A 391 16.94 -3.08 -15.07
C ARG A 391 18.41 -2.70 -14.82
N ILE A 392 18.77 -2.44 -13.56
CA ILE A 392 20.13 -2.05 -13.18
C ILE A 392 21.14 -3.19 -13.40
N LEU A 393 20.70 -4.45 -13.24
CA LEU A 393 21.52 -5.64 -13.50
C LEU A 393 21.59 -6.03 -14.99
N GLY A 394 20.83 -5.36 -15.87
CA GLY A 394 20.73 -5.73 -17.29
C GLY A 394 20.07 -7.08 -17.53
N ARG A 395 19.21 -7.54 -16.61
CA ARG A 395 18.49 -8.81 -16.70
C ARG A 395 17.17 -8.64 -17.45
N LYS A 396 16.71 -9.70 -18.11
CA LYS A 396 15.36 -9.76 -18.70
C LYS A 396 14.30 -9.67 -17.59
N GLY A 397 13.08 -9.19 -17.93
CA GLY A 397 11.95 -9.09 -17.02
C GLY A 397 11.84 -7.71 -16.31
N GLY A 398 12.76 -6.78 -16.59
CA GLY A 398 12.68 -5.41 -16.08
C GLY A 398 11.63 -4.53 -16.77
N ASP A 399 11.05 -4.97 -17.89
CA ASP A 399 10.01 -4.24 -18.61
C ASP A 399 8.69 -4.22 -17.84
N SER A 400 7.89 -3.16 -18.04
CA SER A 400 6.62 -2.97 -17.35
C SER A 400 5.61 -2.22 -18.21
N ALA A 401 4.36 -2.64 -18.18
CA ALA A 401 3.24 -1.91 -18.77
C ALA A 401 2.98 -0.56 -18.07
N PHE A 402 3.50 -0.40 -16.86
CA PHE A 402 3.43 0.83 -16.07
C PHE A 402 4.63 1.77 -16.29
N ASP A 403 5.58 1.41 -17.18
CA ASP A 403 6.64 2.31 -17.64
C ASP A 403 6.08 3.24 -18.72
N ARG A 404 5.39 4.25 -18.28
CA ARG A 404 4.64 5.19 -19.11
C ARG A 404 4.96 6.63 -18.72
N PRO A 405 4.78 7.60 -19.63
CA PRO A 405 4.91 9.01 -19.29
C PRO A 405 4.02 9.35 -18.07
N MET A 406 4.64 9.83 -16.99
CA MET A 406 3.92 10.23 -15.79
C MET A 406 3.41 11.66 -15.95
N PRO A 407 2.08 11.90 -15.93
CA PRO A 407 1.52 13.22 -16.13
C PRO A 407 1.90 14.17 -14.99
N SER A 408 1.95 15.46 -15.33
CA SER A 408 2.14 16.54 -14.36
C SER A 408 1.07 17.60 -14.56
N ASN A 409 0.83 18.37 -13.50
CA ASN A 409 -0.02 19.55 -13.59
C ASN A 409 0.84 20.79 -13.29
N PRO A 410 0.88 21.80 -14.18
CA PRO A 410 1.72 22.99 -14.01
C PRO A 410 1.33 23.81 -12.75
N LEU A 411 0.14 23.62 -12.19
CA LEU A 411 -0.32 24.25 -10.96
C LEU A 411 0.04 23.46 -9.70
N TYR A 412 0.66 22.28 -9.84
CA TYR A 412 1.03 21.42 -8.72
C TYR A 412 2.54 21.47 -8.46
N TRP A 413 2.91 22.00 -7.31
CA TRP A 413 4.29 22.17 -6.86
C TRP A 413 4.63 21.31 -5.62
N GLY A 414 3.97 20.16 -5.46
CA GLY A 414 4.19 19.24 -4.35
C GLY A 414 3.35 19.52 -3.11
N ASN A 415 2.46 20.55 -3.12
CA ASN A 415 1.47 20.77 -2.06
C ASN A 415 0.09 20.27 -2.52
N PRO A 416 -0.42 19.16 -1.98
CA PRO A 416 -1.67 18.53 -2.43
C PRO A 416 -2.92 19.20 -1.83
N TRP A 417 -2.97 20.55 -1.77
CA TRP A 417 -4.07 21.31 -1.16
C TRP A 417 -5.45 20.97 -1.72
N PHE A 418 -5.52 20.60 -3.00
CA PHE A 418 -6.75 20.30 -3.72
C PHE A 418 -7.23 18.85 -3.54
N VAL A 419 -6.38 17.93 -3.08
CA VAL A 419 -6.67 16.48 -3.00
C VAL A 419 -7.92 16.18 -2.18
N PRO A 420 -8.18 16.78 -1.00
CA PRO A 420 -9.43 16.55 -0.27
C PRO A 420 -10.68 16.91 -1.07
N TYR A 421 -10.61 18.00 -1.84
CA TYR A 421 -11.71 18.43 -2.71
C TYR A 421 -11.91 17.52 -3.90
N ALA A 422 -10.82 17.08 -4.54
CA ALA A 422 -10.84 16.12 -5.65
C ALA A 422 -11.43 14.78 -5.20
N ILE A 423 -10.99 14.23 -4.07
CA ILE A 423 -11.53 12.98 -3.52
C ILE A 423 -13.02 13.14 -3.19
N ASN A 424 -13.42 14.24 -2.56
CA ASN A 424 -14.83 14.50 -2.25
C ASN A 424 -15.69 14.63 -3.53
N TRP A 425 -15.15 15.24 -4.59
CA TRP A 425 -15.84 15.33 -5.87
C TRP A 425 -15.97 13.97 -6.56
N MET A 426 -14.91 13.17 -6.58
CA MET A 426 -14.90 11.82 -7.17
C MET A 426 -15.78 10.85 -6.38
N SER A 427 -15.92 11.04 -5.06
CA SER A 427 -16.77 10.23 -4.18
C SER A 427 -18.26 10.59 -4.23
N ARG A 428 -18.69 11.52 -5.10
CA ARG A 428 -20.12 11.90 -5.19
C ARG A 428 -21.02 10.74 -5.64
N HIS A 429 -20.45 9.76 -6.29
CA HIS A 429 -21.13 8.56 -6.78
C HIS A 429 -21.03 7.36 -5.80
N ASP A 430 -20.39 7.54 -4.66
CA ASP A 430 -20.20 6.52 -3.60
C ASP A 430 -21.47 6.31 -2.73
N ARG A 431 -22.63 6.79 -3.17
CA ARG A 431 -23.89 6.73 -2.40
C ARG A 431 -24.86 5.74 -2.99
#